data_c97f55b63d178b33843b343869133a98
#
_entry.id   c97f55b63d178b33843b343869133a98
#
_cell.length_a   1.000
_cell.length_b   1.000
_cell.length_c   1.000
_cell.angle_alpha   90.00
_cell.angle_beta   90.00
_cell.angle_gamma   90.00
#
_symmetry.space_group_name_H-M   'P 1'
#
loop_
_entity.id
_entity.type
_entity.pdbx_description
1 polymer ?
#
loop_
_entity_poly.entity_id
_entity_poly.type
_entity_poly.pdbx_seq_one_letter_code
_entity_poly.pdbx_strand_id
1 'polypeptide(L)' 'MPIALAFSYQSEDFNEPYVVSVLIEPGASASLEDPGYPPEAIIESVKLGSGGGYDISALISDELLDDLKEYALEEAHK' A
#
# COMPACT_ATOMS: atom_id res chain seq x y z
N MET A 1 -3.65 -3.07 -15.81
CA MET A 1 -4.79 -2.67 -15.00
C MET A 1 -4.39 -2.58 -13.53
N PRO A 2 -4.76 -1.53 -12.83
CA PRO A 2 -4.46 -1.47 -11.41
C PRO A 2 -5.28 -2.49 -10.62
N ILE A 3 -4.69 -2.98 -9.55
CA ILE A 3 -5.31 -3.98 -8.69
C ILE A 3 -5.55 -3.34 -7.33
N ALA A 4 -6.79 -3.36 -6.89
CA ALA A 4 -7.13 -2.87 -5.55
C ALA A 4 -6.80 -3.96 -4.53
N LEU A 5 -6.04 -3.60 -3.51
CA LEU A 5 -5.62 -4.51 -2.46
C LEU A 5 -5.90 -3.88 -1.11
N ALA A 6 -6.45 -4.67 -0.19
CA ALA A 6 -6.65 -4.22 1.18
C ALA A 6 -6.00 -5.24 2.12
N PHE A 7 -5.30 -4.76 3.13
CA PHE A 7 -4.66 -5.64 4.09
C PHE A 7 -4.63 -4.97 5.46
N SER A 8 -4.38 -5.78 6.49
CA SER A 8 -4.20 -5.28 7.84
C SER A 8 -2.72 -5.24 8.18
N TYR A 9 -2.28 -4.18 8.80
CA TYR A 9 -0.89 -4.01 9.22
C TYR A 9 -0.86 -3.68 10.71
N GLN A 10 -0.14 -4.48 11.49
CA GLN A 10 -0.03 -4.27 12.92
C GLN A 10 1.22 -3.46 13.23
N SER A 11 1.03 -2.28 13.80
CA SER A 11 2.13 -1.44 14.25
C SER A 11 2.39 -1.64 15.73
N GLU A 12 3.64 -1.56 16.15
CA GLU A 12 4.01 -1.64 17.56
C GLU A 12 3.52 -0.43 18.34
N ASP A 13 3.32 0.69 17.68
CA ASP A 13 2.92 1.93 18.32
C ASP A 13 1.43 1.99 18.67
N PHE A 14 0.64 1.09 18.12
CA PHE A 14 -0.81 1.09 18.31
C PHE A 14 -1.31 -0.29 18.66
N ASN A 15 -2.32 -0.34 19.52
CA ASN A 15 -2.95 -1.59 19.90
C ASN A 15 -3.84 -2.19 18.83
N GLU A 16 -4.22 -1.38 17.85
CA GLU A 16 -5.11 -1.79 16.79
C GLU A 16 -4.39 -1.86 15.45
N PRO A 17 -4.73 -2.82 14.61
CA PRO A 17 -4.12 -2.87 13.28
C PRO A 17 -4.65 -1.74 12.39
N TYR A 18 -3.83 -1.33 11.45
CA TYR A 18 -4.28 -0.44 10.39
C TYR A 18 -4.95 -1.27 9.31
N VAL A 19 -6.04 -0.76 8.76
CA VAL A 19 -6.64 -1.29 7.54
C VAL A 19 -6.18 -0.40 6.40
N VAL A 20 -5.37 -0.94 5.51
CA VAL A 20 -4.72 -0.18 4.45
C VAL A 20 -5.33 -0.58 3.12
N SER A 21 -5.82 0.40 2.39
CA SER A 21 -6.30 0.20 1.02
C SER A 21 -5.28 0.80 0.06
N VAL A 22 -4.80 -0.01 -0.86
CA VAL A 22 -3.80 0.43 -1.83
C VAL A 22 -4.23 0.04 -3.24
N LEU A 23 -3.75 0.79 -4.19
CA LEU A 23 -3.89 0.47 -5.60
C LEU A 23 -2.52 0.05 -6.10
N ILE A 24 -2.44 -1.16 -6.65
CA ILE A 24 -1.19 -1.66 -7.21
C ILE A 24 -1.24 -1.51 -8.72
N GLU A 25 -0.32 -0.73 -9.25
CA GLU A 25 -0.15 -0.65 -10.70
C GLU A 25 0.93 -1.65 -11.09
N PRO A 26 0.60 -2.63 -11.93
CA PRO A 26 1.60 -3.60 -12.35
C PRO A 26 2.65 -2.92 -13.21
N GLY A 27 3.89 -3.35 -13.04
CA GLY A 27 4.95 -2.87 -13.87
C GLY A 27 4.83 -3.39 -15.30
N ALA A 28 5.56 -2.79 -16.20
CA ALA A 28 5.65 -3.25 -17.58
C ALA A 28 7.04 -3.81 -17.85
N SER A 29 7.10 -4.91 -18.59
CA SER A 29 8.37 -5.47 -19.02
C SER A 29 9.02 -4.58 -20.05
N ALA A 30 10.34 -4.53 -20.05
CA ALA A 30 11.07 -3.79 -21.06
C ALA A 30 10.85 -4.41 -22.45
N SER A 31 10.69 -3.55 -23.44
CA SER A 31 10.57 -3.96 -24.82
C SER A 31 11.56 -3.16 -25.67
N LEU A 32 11.59 -3.43 -26.97
CA LEU A 32 12.49 -2.71 -27.88
C LEU A 32 12.18 -1.22 -27.95
N GLU A 33 10.94 -0.84 -27.72
CA GLU A 33 10.51 0.55 -27.83
C GLU A 33 10.30 1.21 -26.47
N ASP A 34 10.12 0.40 -25.41
CA ASP A 34 9.82 0.89 -24.08
C ASP A 34 10.78 0.29 -23.06
N PRO A 35 11.39 1.13 -22.20
CA PRO A 35 12.30 0.60 -21.18
C PRO A 35 11.61 -0.20 -20.08
N GLY A 36 10.28 -0.14 -20.01
CA GLY A 36 9.55 -0.77 -18.93
C GLY A 36 9.59 0.07 -17.65
N TYR A 37 8.85 -0.38 -16.64
CA TYR A 37 8.85 0.28 -15.34
C TYR A 37 8.46 -0.75 -14.27
N PRO A 38 8.92 -0.55 -13.01
CA PRO A 38 8.58 -1.45 -11.92
C PRO A 38 7.13 -1.27 -11.46
N PRO A 39 6.56 -2.27 -10.80
CA PRO A 39 5.25 -2.11 -10.19
C PRO A 39 5.28 -1.04 -9.12
N GLU A 40 4.16 -0.37 -8.92
CA GLU A 40 4.04 0.72 -7.97
C GLU A 40 2.81 0.53 -7.10
N ALA A 41 2.94 0.85 -5.80
CA ALA A 41 1.83 0.82 -4.87
C ALA A 41 1.43 2.25 -4.53
N ILE A 42 0.15 2.55 -4.61
CA ILE A 42 -0.41 3.86 -4.27
C ILE A 42 -1.34 3.67 -3.09
N ILE A 43 -1.03 4.31 -1.98
CA ILE A 43 -1.85 4.23 -0.77
C ILE A 43 -3.10 5.09 -0.98
N GLU A 44 -4.26 4.46 -0.98
CA GLU A 44 -5.52 5.18 -1.12
C GLU A 44 -6.06 5.65 0.22
N SER A 45 -6.00 4.78 1.23
CA SER A 45 -6.47 5.15 2.56
C SER A 45 -5.81 4.26 3.61
N VAL A 46 -5.71 4.79 4.81
CA VAL A 46 -5.25 4.05 5.99
C VAL A 46 -6.22 4.36 7.12
N LYS A 47 -6.85 3.32 7.68
CA LYS A 47 -7.82 3.49 8.75
C LYS A 47 -7.47 2.59 9.91
N LEU A 48 -7.88 2.98 11.12
CA LEU A 48 -7.73 2.13 12.29
C LEU A 48 -8.78 1.02 12.25
N GLY A 49 -8.36 -0.18 12.59
CA GLY A 49 -9.16 -1.38 12.40
C GLY A 49 -10.51 -1.41 13.07
N SER A 50 -10.63 -0.92 14.29
CA SER A 50 -11.90 -0.97 15.00
C SER A 50 -12.64 0.37 15.02
N GLY A 51 -11.97 1.42 14.62
CA GLY A 51 -12.55 2.76 14.65
C GLY A 51 -13.37 3.14 13.43
N GLY A 52 -13.20 2.39 12.37
CA GLY A 52 -14.06 2.38 11.20
C GLY A 52 -14.45 3.68 10.54
N GLY A 53 -13.65 4.68 10.42
CA GLY A 53 -14.18 5.84 9.75
C GLY A 53 -13.19 6.91 9.37
N TYR A 54 -12.08 6.97 10.02
CA TYR A 54 -11.15 8.06 9.78
C TYR A 54 -9.96 7.60 8.94
N ASP A 55 -9.76 8.30 7.84
CA ASP A 55 -8.56 8.11 7.04
C ASP A 55 -7.42 8.87 7.75
N ILE A 56 -6.43 8.12 8.22
CA ILE A 56 -5.30 8.69 8.95
C ILE A 56 -4.04 8.78 8.09
N SER A 57 -4.16 8.56 6.79
CA SER A 57 -2.99 8.58 5.90
C SER A 57 -2.22 9.89 5.96
N ALA A 58 -2.91 11.00 6.17
CA ALA A 58 -2.27 12.31 6.30
C ALA A 58 -1.51 12.49 7.61
N LEU A 59 -1.79 11.65 8.62
CA LEU A 59 -1.16 11.70 9.93
C LEU A 59 0.01 10.73 10.08
N ILE A 60 0.22 9.90 9.09
CA ILE A 60 1.25 8.87 9.11
C ILE A 60 2.53 9.45 8.52
N SER A 61 3.68 9.08 9.09
CA SER A 61 4.97 9.53 8.58
C SER A 61 5.26 8.92 7.20
N ASP A 62 6.10 9.60 6.44
CA ASP A 62 6.50 9.10 5.13
C ASP A 62 7.22 7.75 5.23
N GLU A 63 7.97 7.54 6.31
CA GLU A 63 8.66 6.26 6.55
C GLU A 63 7.67 5.11 6.67
N LEU A 64 6.59 5.32 7.41
CA LEU A 64 5.58 4.29 7.56
C LEU A 64 4.83 4.07 6.26
N LEU A 65 4.54 5.13 5.51
CA LEU A 65 3.90 5.00 4.21
C LEU A 65 4.77 4.16 3.25
N ASP A 66 6.07 4.37 3.27
CA ASP A 66 6.98 3.57 2.45
C ASP A 66 6.96 2.10 2.86
N ASP A 67 6.96 1.83 4.16
CA ASP A 67 6.86 0.45 4.66
C ASP A 67 5.55 -0.21 4.22
N LEU A 68 4.45 0.52 4.28
CA LEU A 68 3.15 0.00 3.83
C LEU A 68 3.15 -0.30 2.34
N LYS A 69 3.79 0.54 1.54
CA LYS A 69 3.91 0.31 0.11
C LYS A 69 4.72 -0.95 -0.20
N GLU A 70 5.83 -1.14 0.51
CA GLU A 70 6.65 -2.33 0.34
C GLU A 70 5.87 -3.58 0.73
N TYR A 71 5.16 -3.52 1.85
CA TYR A 71 4.33 -4.63 2.30
C TYR A 71 3.26 -4.97 1.26
N ALA A 72 2.62 -3.95 0.70
CA ALA A 72 1.60 -4.16 -0.31
C ALA A 72 2.17 -4.82 -1.56
N LEU A 73 3.35 -4.41 -1.99
CA LEU A 73 4.00 -5.01 -3.15
C LEU A 73 4.37 -6.47 -2.89
N GLU A 74 4.83 -6.79 -1.68
CA GLU A 74 5.10 -8.18 -1.31
C GLU A 74 3.84 -9.03 -1.33
N GLU A 75 2.74 -8.51 -0.79
CA GLU A 75 1.47 -9.23 -0.80
C GLU A 75 0.95 -9.45 -2.22
N ALA A 76 1.16 -8.49 -3.09
CA ALA A 76 0.72 -8.60 -4.48
C ALA A 76 1.52 -9.65 -5.26
N HIS A 77 2.71 -10.00 -4.80
CA HIS A 77 3.58 -10.99 -5.46
C HIS A 77 3.42 -12.41 -4.92
N LYS A 78 2.59 -12.61 -3.93
CA LYS A 78 2.35 -13.95 -3.39
C LYS A 78 1.39 -14.76 -4.24
#